data_bc3e77771bf8d91d294d785aafcf61ee
#
_entry.id   bc3e77771bf8d91d294d785aafcf61ee
#
_cell.length_a   1.000
_cell.length_b   1.000
_cell.length_c   1.000
_cell.angle_alpha   90.00
_cell.angle_beta   90.00
_cell.angle_gamma   90.00
#
_symmetry.space_group_name_H-M   'P 1'
#
loop_
_entity.id
_entity.type
_entity.pdbx_description
1 polymer ?
#
loop_
_entity_poly.entity_id
_entity_poly.type
_entity_poly.pdbx_seq_one_letter_code
_entity_poly.pdbx_strand_id
1 'polypeptide(L)' 'MKKPELLKTLSNGATIHSYQLSGGHRTYDRYLACNKGRCTFYDSMELAETGLEKMT' A
#
# COMPACT_ATOMS: atom_id res chain seq x y z
N MET A 1 -2.48 5.21 -16.49
CA MET A 1 -2.29 4.58 -15.16
C MET A 1 -0.91 4.91 -14.65
N LYS A 2 -0.81 5.48 -13.47
CA LYS A 2 0.48 5.78 -12.88
C LYS A 2 1.11 4.53 -12.29
N LYS A 3 2.45 4.48 -12.34
CA LYS A 3 3.17 3.39 -11.71
C LYS A 3 3.08 3.50 -10.19
N PRO A 4 3.07 2.38 -9.46
CA PRO A 4 3.10 2.44 -8.01
C PRO A 4 4.35 3.16 -7.52
N GLU A 5 4.18 4.00 -6.51
CA GLU A 5 5.29 4.73 -5.91
C GLU A 5 5.61 4.16 -4.53
N LEU A 6 6.87 3.95 -4.27
CA LEU A 6 7.31 3.50 -2.95
C LEU A 6 7.20 4.68 -1.98
N LEU A 7 6.35 4.54 -0.97
CA LEU A 7 6.14 5.58 0.03
C LEU A 7 6.97 5.35 1.28
N LYS A 8 7.11 4.10 1.70
CA LYS A 8 7.78 3.80 2.95
C LYS A 8 8.40 2.41 2.88
N THR A 9 9.57 2.28 3.46
CA THR A 9 10.24 1.00 3.65
C THR A 9 10.51 0.82 5.14
N LEU A 10 10.08 -0.30 5.68
CA LEU A 10 10.26 -0.61 7.09
C LEU A 10 11.53 -1.42 7.29
N SER A 11 12.04 -1.39 8.52
CA SER A 11 13.30 -2.07 8.84
C SER A 11 13.23 -3.58 8.67
N ASN A 12 12.04 -4.15 8.74
CA ASN A 12 11.83 -5.59 8.55
C ASN A 12 11.70 -6.00 7.09
N GLY A 13 11.88 -5.08 6.16
CA GLY A 13 11.75 -5.35 4.73
C GLY A 13 10.37 -5.11 4.15
N ALA A 14 9.41 -4.75 4.99
CA ALA A 14 8.07 -4.42 4.50
C ALA A 14 8.08 -3.10 3.76
N THR A 15 7.22 -2.98 2.76
CA THR A 15 7.12 -1.77 1.95
C THR A 15 5.67 -1.34 1.79
N ILE A 16 5.48 -0.03 1.61
CA ILE A 16 4.17 0.52 1.30
C ILE A 16 4.28 1.32 0.02
N HIS A 17 3.44 0.99 -0.95
CA HIS A 17 3.39 1.66 -2.24
C HIS A 17 2.05 2.35 -2.42
N SER A 18 2.04 3.47 -3.13
CA SER A 18 0.79 4.13 -3.49
C SER A 18 0.35 3.67 -4.87
N TYR A 19 -0.94 3.42 -5.03
CA TYR A 19 -1.55 3.07 -6.29
C TYR A 19 -2.69 4.01 -6.58
N GLN A 20 -2.87 4.32 -7.87
CA GLN A 20 -4.06 5.01 -8.34
C GLN A 20 -4.89 4.06 -9.17
N LEU A 21 -6.12 3.86 -8.74
CA LEU A 21 -7.07 3.01 -9.46
C LEU A 21 -8.13 3.89 -10.09
N SER A 22 -8.44 3.64 -11.36
CA SER A 22 -9.46 4.39 -12.08
C SER A 22 -10.70 3.51 -12.26
N GLY A 23 -11.84 4.06 -11.89
CA GLY A 23 -13.11 3.37 -12.08
C GLY A 23 -14.20 4.36 -12.45
N GLY A 24 -14.79 4.22 -13.63
CA GLY A 24 -15.81 5.15 -14.09
C GLY A 24 -15.25 6.55 -14.24
N HIS A 25 -15.80 7.49 -13.48
CA HIS A 25 -15.39 8.89 -13.53
C HIS A 25 -14.49 9.29 -12.37
N ARG A 26 -14.07 8.34 -11.55
CA ARG A 26 -13.31 8.63 -10.35
C ARG A 26 -11.98 7.93 -10.34
N THR A 27 -11.01 8.59 -9.70
CA THR A 27 -9.71 8.01 -9.40
C THR A 27 -9.64 7.77 -7.90
N TYR A 28 -9.21 6.58 -7.53
CA TYR A 28 -9.08 6.22 -6.11
C TYR A 28 -7.63 6.03 -5.77
N ASP A 29 -7.22 6.58 -4.63
CA ASP A 29 -5.90 6.33 -4.10
C ASP A 29 -5.97 5.13 -3.14
N ARG A 30 -5.09 4.18 -3.37
CA ARG A 30 -4.98 3.00 -2.52
C ARG A 30 -3.53 2.80 -2.13
N TYR A 31 -3.34 2.09 -1.05
CA TYR A 31 -2.00 1.80 -0.54
C TYR A 31 -1.81 0.30 -0.53
N LEU A 32 -0.69 -0.15 -1.10
CA LEU A 32 -0.35 -1.56 -1.13
C LEU A 32 0.76 -1.80 -0.12
N ALA A 33 0.45 -2.54 0.93
CA ALA A 33 1.42 -2.91 1.95
C ALA A 33 1.89 -4.33 1.69
N CYS A 34 3.19 -4.52 1.54
CA CYS A 34 3.78 -5.82 1.25
C CYS A 34 4.78 -6.20 2.32
N ASN A 35 4.76 -7.47 2.74
CA ASN A 35 5.71 -8.00 3.69
C ASN A 35 5.90 -9.50 3.43
N LYS A 36 7.16 -9.90 3.23
CA LYS A 36 7.53 -11.31 3.02
C LYS A 36 6.71 -12.02 1.96
N GLY A 37 6.50 -11.34 0.84
CA GLY A 37 5.75 -11.89 -0.28
C GLY A 37 4.24 -11.77 -0.16
N ARG A 38 3.74 -11.18 0.91
CA ARG A 38 2.32 -10.95 1.11
C ARG A 38 2.01 -9.48 0.92
N CYS A 39 0.99 -9.18 0.13
CA CYS A 39 0.59 -7.82 -0.13
C CYS A 39 -0.91 -7.68 0.09
N THR A 40 -1.30 -6.53 0.66
CA THR A 40 -2.70 -6.23 0.91
C THR A 40 -2.96 -4.76 0.60
N PHE A 41 -4.09 -4.47 -0.03
CA PHE A 41 -4.50 -3.11 -0.29
C PHE A 41 -5.22 -2.52 0.92
N TYR A 42 -4.95 -1.25 1.18
CA TYR A 42 -5.59 -0.49 2.25
C TYR A 42 -6.10 0.84 1.71
N ASP A 43 -7.13 1.37 2.34
CA ASP A 43 -7.74 2.62 1.92
C ASP A 43 -6.97 3.85 2.38
N SER A 44 -6.15 3.72 3.41
CA SER A 44 -5.39 4.84 3.92
C SER A 44 -4.00 4.38 4.37
N MET A 45 -3.09 5.36 4.45
CA MET A 45 -1.73 5.09 4.89
C MET A 45 -1.70 4.57 6.32
N GLU A 46 -2.54 5.12 7.16
CA GLU A 46 -2.66 4.70 8.55
C GLU A 46 -3.06 3.23 8.67
N LEU A 47 -4.04 2.82 7.86
CA LEU A 47 -4.46 1.42 7.83
C LEU A 47 -3.35 0.52 7.29
N ALA A 48 -2.61 0.99 6.29
CA ALA A 48 -1.50 0.23 5.73
C ALA A 48 -0.42 -0.01 6.79
N GLU A 49 -0.06 1.02 7.53
CA GLU A 49 0.94 0.89 8.59
C GLU A 49 0.48 -0.06 9.69
N THR A 50 -0.77 0.07 10.12
CA THR A 50 -1.34 -0.82 11.14
C THR A 50 -1.38 -2.26 10.63
N GLY A 51 -1.75 -2.45 9.37
CA GLY A 51 -1.79 -3.78 8.78
C GLY A 51 -0.42 -4.44 8.74
N LEU A 52 0.62 -3.66 8.40
CA LEU A 52 1.98 -4.19 8.38
C LEU A 52 2.46 -4.60 9.77
N GLU A 53 2.12 -3.83 10.80
CA GLU A 53 2.47 -4.18 12.16
C GLU A 53 1.85 -5.53 12.57
N LYS A 54 0.62 -5.79 12.12
CA LYS A 54 -0.04 -7.06 12.42
C LYS A 54 0.53 -8.22 11.63
N MET A 55 1.10 -7.95 10.45
CA MET A 55 1.71 -8.99 9.62
C MET A 55 3.11 -9.39 10.06
N THR A 56 3.74 -8.60 10.90
CA THR A 56 5.11 -8.89 11.36
C THR A 56 5.17 -9.65 12.71
#